data_b6ef8c8f35809e3e7e9840e0c04d196a
#
_entry.id   b6ef8c8f35809e3e7e9840e0c04d196a
#
_cell.length_a   1.000
_cell.length_b   1.000
_cell.length_c   1.000
_cell.angle_alpha   90.00
_cell.angle_beta   90.00
_cell.angle_gamma   90.00
#
_symmetry.space_group_name_H-M   'P 1'
#
loop_
_entity.id
_entity.type
_entity.pdbx_description
1 polymer ?
#
loop_
_entity_poly.entity_id
_entity_poly.type
_entity_poly.pdbx_seq_one_letter_code
_entity_poly.pdbx_strand_id
1 'polypeptide(L)'
;MSLTPAKVSSGCGFFEGCASLRGKRWRRQRREKEAAPMASRPVKFPEIDDELRKIIGANMDEVPARRLAREAFKDIQLGVDHILFKTPCDGLKMKESYEVNSRGLEIFTKSWLPKSSSPKAVVCFCHGYGDTCTFFALFSGIARKLASSGYGFFAMDYPGYGLSEGLHGYIPSFDRLVDDVMEHYSKVKENPEFSTLPSFLFGESLGGAVALKLHLKQPNAWNGAILVAPMCKIADDMTPPWLLTQMLIGVANFLPKHKLVPQKDLAQAAFRDPKHRNLAAYNVIAYKDKPRLKTALEMLRTTQEIERRLEQVSLPLLILHGEADIVTDPSVSKSLYEKACSRTKLKLYKDAFHALLEGEPDEVILQVFNDIISWLDEHSRETNSS
;
A
#
# COMPACT_ATOMS: atom_id res chain seq x y z
N MET A 1 -23.56 68.06 3.58
CA MET A 1 -22.57 68.75 2.71
C MET A 1 -22.09 67.67 1.77
N SER A 2 -22.76 67.45 0.59
CA SER A 2 -22.64 68.17 -0.69
C SER A 2 -21.14 68.20 -1.10
N LEU A 3 -20.73 67.66 -2.22
CA LEU A 3 -21.15 67.70 -3.59
C LEU A 3 -20.40 66.67 -4.47
N THR A 4 -21.11 66.07 -5.40
CA THR A 4 -20.71 65.47 -6.68
C THR A 4 -20.37 66.55 -7.73
N PRO A 5 -20.19 66.26 -9.04
CA PRO A 5 -19.22 65.48 -9.83
C PRO A 5 -18.65 66.34 -10.99
N ALA A 6 -17.80 65.82 -11.83
CA ALA A 6 -17.55 66.39 -13.14
C ALA A 6 -17.33 65.34 -14.24
N LYS A 7 -18.12 65.49 -15.27
CA LYS A 7 -18.14 64.81 -16.56
C LYS A 7 -17.26 65.55 -17.60
N VAL A 8 -17.19 64.88 -18.79
CA VAL A 8 -17.05 65.45 -20.18
C VAL A 8 -15.63 65.23 -20.76
N SER A 9 -15.37 64.79 -22.00
CA SER A 9 -16.13 64.37 -23.19
C SER A 9 -15.13 63.91 -24.28
N SER A 10 -15.51 62.95 -25.04
CA SER A 10 -15.58 62.81 -26.48
C SER A 10 -14.48 63.42 -27.41
N GLY A 11 -14.06 62.57 -28.34
CA GLY A 11 -13.35 62.97 -29.56
C GLY A 11 -13.28 61.81 -30.55
N CYS A 12 -14.12 61.91 -31.56
CA CYS A 12 -14.26 61.01 -32.71
C CYS A 12 -13.15 61.33 -33.75
N GLY A 13 -12.71 60.32 -34.51
CA GLY A 13 -11.88 60.53 -35.70
C GLY A 13 -11.77 59.26 -36.52
N PHE A 14 -12.56 59.17 -37.55
CA PHE A 14 -12.49 58.25 -38.69
C PHE A 14 -11.20 58.43 -39.48
N PHE A 15 -10.60 57.35 -39.98
CA PHE A 15 -10.15 57.27 -41.38
C PHE A 15 -9.94 55.81 -41.82
N GLU A 16 -10.53 55.52 -43.01
CA GLU A 16 -10.45 54.28 -43.76
C GLU A 16 -9.05 54.04 -44.36
N GLY A 17 -8.70 52.80 -44.55
CA GLY A 17 -7.51 52.36 -45.29
C GLY A 17 -7.50 50.89 -45.56
N CYS A 18 -8.08 50.49 -46.67
CA CYS A 18 -8.10 49.14 -47.23
C CYS A 18 -6.71 48.63 -47.58
N ALA A 19 -6.33 47.40 -47.17
CA ALA A 19 -5.48 46.50 -47.99
C ALA A 19 -5.58 45.04 -47.47
N SER A 20 -6.05 44.22 -48.37
CA SER A 20 -6.08 42.78 -48.37
C SER A 20 -4.72 42.15 -48.15
N LEU A 21 -4.62 41.17 -47.20
CA LEU A 21 -3.65 40.09 -47.34
C LEU A 21 -4.20 38.80 -46.67
N ARG A 22 -4.23 37.78 -47.47
CA ARG A 22 -4.78 36.44 -47.27
C ARG A 22 -4.30 35.78 -45.96
N GLY A 23 -5.21 35.44 -45.10
CA GLY A 23 -5.01 34.62 -43.94
C GLY A 23 -4.64 33.17 -44.24
N LYS A 24 -3.45 32.76 -43.97
CA LYS A 24 -3.11 31.33 -43.85
C LYS A 24 -3.64 30.79 -42.57
N ARG A 25 -4.75 30.07 -42.65
CA ARG A 25 -5.37 29.32 -41.58
C ARG A 25 -4.46 28.15 -41.21
N TRP A 26 -3.66 28.31 -40.15
CA TRP A 26 -2.96 27.20 -39.54
C TRP A 26 -3.95 26.28 -38.83
N ARG A 27 -4.42 25.23 -39.53
CA ARG A 27 -5.07 24.08 -38.90
C ARG A 27 -3.99 23.32 -38.11
N ARG A 28 -3.95 23.54 -36.82
CA ARG A 28 -3.23 22.68 -35.88
C ARG A 28 -4.00 21.35 -35.82
N GLN A 29 -3.60 20.38 -36.63
CA GLN A 29 -4.02 19.00 -36.50
C GLN A 29 -3.44 18.48 -35.18
N ARG A 30 -4.23 18.49 -34.11
CA ARG A 30 -4.03 17.60 -32.98
C ARG A 30 -4.26 16.18 -33.49
N ARG A 31 -3.21 15.47 -33.80
CA ARG A 31 -3.23 14.02 -33.82
C ARG A 31 -3.38 13.57 -32.38
N GLU A 32 -4.58 13.30 -31.96
CA GLU A 32 -4.86 12.42 -30.83
C GLU A 32 -4.29 11.06 -31.24
N LYS A 33 -3.14 10.73 -30.71
CA LYS A 33 -2.68 9.36 -30.67
C LYS A 33 -3.58 8.66 -29.65
N GLU A 34 -4.61 7.98 -30.13
CA GLU A 34 -5.25 6.92 -29.35
C GLU A 34 -4.13 5.96 -28.93
N ALA A 35 -3.82 5.99 -27.62
CA ALA A 35 -2.98 4.99 -27.02
C ALA A 35 -3.77 3.68 -27.09
N ALA A 36 -3.32 2.75 -27.95
CA ALA A 36 -3.81 1.39 -27.95
C ALA A 36 -3.75 0.85 -26.51
N PRO A 37 -4.73 0.05 -26.07
CA PRO A 37 -4.68 -0.57 -24.74
C PRO A 37 -3.40 -1.39 -24.66
N MET A 38 -2.45 -0.95 -23.81
CA MET A 38 -1.24 -1.71 -23.53
C MET A 38 -1.66 -3.00 -22.83
N ALA A 39 -1.77 -4.07 -23.59
CA ALA A 39 -1.75 -5.40 -23.02
C ALA A 39 -0.50 -5.50 -22.14
N SER A 40 -0.68 -5.85 -20.88
CA SER A 40 0.41 -6.07 -19.94
C SER A 40 1.44 -6.99 -20.61
N ARG A 41 2.64 -6.47 -20.84
CA ARG A 41 3.72 -7.30 -21.40
C ARG A 41 3.98 -8.41 -20.39
N PRO A 42 3.94 -9.68 -20.80
CA PRO A 42 4.23 -10.78 -19.90
C PRO A 42 5.63 -10.56 -19.32
N VAL A 43 5.74 -10.61 -17.99
CA VAL A 43 7.01 -10.51 -17.29
C VAL A 43 7.90 -11.65 -17.79
N LYS A 44 9.05 -11.32 -18.37
CA LYS A 44 10.05 -12.30 -18.75
C LYS A 44 10.80 -12.71 -17.49
N PHE A 45 10.42 -13.83 -16.89
CA PHE A 45 11.29 -14.50 -15.92
C PHE A 45 12.53 -14.99 -16.66
N PRO A 46 13.75 -14.69 -16.17
CA PRO A 46 14.93 -15.36 -16.71
C PRO A 46 14.83 -16.86 -16.37
N GLU A 47 14.85 -17.71 -17.38
CA GLU A 47 15.03 -19.17 -17.30
C GLU A 47 14.06 -19.94 -16.37
N ILE A 48 12.75 -19.70 -16.46
CA ILE A 48 11.80 -20.64 -15.90
C ILE A 48 11.49 -21.73 -16.93
N ASP A 49 11.54 -22.99 -16.49
CA ASP A 49 11.19 -24.13 -17.30
C ASP A 49 9.69 -24.20 -17.58
N ASP A 50 9.27 -25.14 -18.41
CA ASP A 50 7.86 -25.29 -18.79
C ASP A 50 6.98 -25.76 -17.63
N GLU A 51 7.54 -26.46 -16.63
CA GLU A 51 6.84 -26.88 -15.44
C GLU A 51 6.50 -25.67 -14.56
N LEU A 52 7.46 -24.83 -14.26
CA LEU A 52 7.25 -23.57 -13.52
C LEU A 52 6.27 -22.64 -14.25
N ARG A 53 6.35 -22.54 -15.59
CA ARG A 53 5.36 -21.79 -16.38
C ARG A 53 3.95 -22.31 -16.23
N LYS A 54 3.78 -23.61 -16.21
CA LYS A 54 2.48 -24.26 -16.01
C LYS A 54 1.94 -23.98 -14.61
N ILE A 55 2.80 -24.01 -13.59
CA ILE A 55 2.42 -23.71 -12.20
C ILE A 55 1.93 -22.26 -12.06
N ILE A 56 2.67 -21.26 -12.58
CA ILE A 56 2.25 -19.85 -12.50
C ILE A 56 1.07 -19.52 -13.42
N GLY A 57 0.82 -20.32 -14.44
CA GLY A 57 -0.36 -20.23 -15.32
C GLY A 57 -1.61 -20.87 -14.75
N ALA A 58 -1.53 -21.54 -13.59
CA ALA A 58 -2.68 -22.14 -12.94
C ALA A 58 -3.68 -21.09 -12.42
N ASN A 59 -4.91 -21.52 -12.11
CA ASN A 59 -5.93 -20.64 -11.57
C ASN A 59 -5.57 -20.19 -10.14
N MET A 60 -4.97 -19.00 -10.00
CA MET A 60 -4.59 -18.43 -8.70
C MET A 60 -5.78 -18.01 -7.83
N ASP A 61 -7.02 -18.05 -8.32
CA ASP A 61 -8.20 -17.90 -7.49
C ASP A 61 -8.33 -19.06 -6.47
N GLU A 62 -7.70 -20.20 -6.80
CA GLU A 62 -7.66 -21.38 -5.97
C GLU A 62 -6.46 -21.39 -5.00
N VAL A 63 -6.71 -21.62 -3.71
CA VAL A 63 -5.67 -21.67 -2.67
C VAL A 63 -4.59 -22.73 -2.95
N PRO A 64 -4.93 -23.97 -3.36
CA PRO A 64 -3.93 -24.97 -3.67
C PRO A 64 -2.95 -24.55 -4.76
N ALA A 65 -3.42 -23.83 -5.79
CA ALA A 65 -2.56 -23.30 -6.85
C ALA A 65 -1.54 -22.28 -6.30
N ARG A 66 -1.98 -21.36 -5.42
CA ARG A 66 -1.09 -20.40 -4.78
C ARG A 66 -0.05 -21.08 -3.89
N ARG A 67 -0.46 -22.09 -3.11
CA ARG A 67 0.46 -22.84 -2.25
C ARG A 67 1.50 -23.60 -3.07
N LEU A 68 1.09 -24.24 -4.17
CA LEU A 68 2.01 -24.91 -5.10
C LEU A 68 3.00 -23.91 -5.74
N ALA A 69 2.50 -22.78 -6.22
CA ALA A 69 3.35 -21.74 -6.83
C ALA A 69 4.37 -21.19 -5.83
N ARG A 70 3.97 -20.97 -4.58
CA ARG A 70 4.89 -20.51 -3.54
C ARG A 70 6.01 -21.50 -3.26
N GLU A 71 5.71 -22.78 -3.14
CA GLU A 71 6.74 -23.81 -2.90
C GLU A 71 7.68 -23.97 -4.10
N ALA A 72 7.14 -23.96 -5.33
CA ALA A 72 7.94 -24.07 -6.55
C ALA A 72 8.89 -22.87 -6.75
N PHE A 73 8.52 -21.68 -6.29
CA PHE A 73 9.31 -20.46 -6.44
C PHE A 73 10.15 -20.08 -5.21
N LYS A 74 10.10 -20.83 -4.14
CA LYS A 74 10.75 -20.52 -2.86
C LYS A 74 12.26 -20.27 -3.01
N ASP A 75 12.96 -21.19 -3.66
CA ASP A 75 14.42 -21.09 -3.82
C ASP A 75 14.79 -19.95 -4.80
N ILE A 76 14.00 -19.75 -5.84
CA ILE A 76 14.17 -18.62 -6.77
C ILE A 76 14.01 -17.30 -6.02
N GLN A 77 12.98 -17.18 -5.18
CA GLN A 77 12.74 -15.98 -4.37
C GLN A 77 13.87 -15.71 -3.38
N LEU A 78 14.45 -16.75 -2.77
CA LEU A 78 15.58 -16.62 -1.86
C LEU A 78 16.87 -16.15 -2.57
N GLY A 79 17.00 -16.40 -3.88
CA GLY A 79 18.13 -15.97 -4.70
C GLY A 79 18.02 -14.53 -5.23
N VAL A 80 16.97 -13.80 -4.91
CA VAL A 80 16.74 -12.46 -5.44
C VAL A 80 17.74 -11.44 -4.86
N ASP A 81 18.30 -10.60 -5.74
CA ASP A 81 19.29 -9.58 -5.42
C ASP A 81 18.64 -8.27 -4.94
N HIS A 82 18.30 -8.20 -3.64
CA HIS A 82 17.76 -7.01 -2.99
C HIS A 82 18.64 -6.56 -1.82
N ILE A 83 18.79 -5.24 -1.62
CA ILE A 83 19.73 -4.65 -0.64
C ILE A 83 19.48 -5.13 0.79
N LEU A 84 18.22 -5.24 1.22
CA LEU A 84 17.89 -5.69 2.57
C LEU A 84 18.20 -7.17 2.82
N PHE A 85 18.29 -7.99 1.77
CA PHE A 85 18.75 -9.39 1.87
C PHE A 85 20.23 -9.53 2.04
N LYS A 86 21.01 -8.65 1.43
CA LYS A 86 22.48 -8.66 1.51
C LYS A 86 23.00 -8.29 2.90
N THR A 87 22.16 -7.68 3.72
CA THR A 87 22.55 -7.35 5.09
C THR A 87 22.50 -8.61 5.94
N PRO A 88 23.58 -8.96 6.65
CA PRO A 88 23.62 -10.12 7.54
C PRO A 88 22.49 -10.04 8.56
N CYS A 89 21.75 -11.13 8.72
CA CYS A 89 20.66 -11.25 9.67
C CYS A 89 20.78 -12.56 10.43
N ASP A 90 21.91 -12.74 11.10
CA ASP A 90 22.17 -13.94 11.90
C ASP A 90 21.33 -13.94 13.18
N GLY A 91 21.01 -15.14 13.65
CA GLY A 91 20.38 -15.30 14.94
C GLY A 91 18.88 -15.00 15.00
N LEU A 92 18.12 -15.30 13.94
CA LEU A 92 16.66 -15.17 13.91
C LEU A 92 15.95 -16.51 14.10
N LYS A 93 14.79 -16.46 14.78
CA LYS A 93 13.75 -17.51 14.75
C LYS A 93 12.65 -17.07 13.80
N MET A 94 12.35 -17.89 12.80
CA MET A 94 11.25 -17.67 11.87
C MET A 94 10.26 -18.83 12.02
N LYS A 95 8.97 -18.50 12.08
CA LYS A 95 7.89 -19.49 12.15
C LYS A 95 6.83 -19.16 11.11
N GLU A 96 6.40 -20.15 10.34
CA GLU A 96 5.21 -20.13 9.49
C GLU A 96 4.14 -21.04 10.11
N SER A 97 2.89 -20.62 10.07
CA SER A 97 1.78 -21.35 10.65
C SER A 97 0.49 -21.11 9.87
N TYR A 98 -0.41 -22.05 9.95
CA TYR A 98 -1.81 -21.90 9.51
C TYR A 98 -2.70 -21.95 10.74
N GLU A 99 -3.59 -20.98 10.86
CA GLU A 99 -4.52 -20.83 11.99
C GLU A 99 -5.94 -20.67 11.45
N VAL A 100 -6.89 -21.35 12.09
CA VAL A 100 -8.31 -21.16 11.74
C VAL A 100 -8.85 -20.00 12.56
N ASN A 101 -9.39 -18.98 11.88
CA ASN A 101 -10.00 -17.83 12.55
C ASN A 101 -11.43 -18.14 13.03
N SER A 102 -12.05 -17.19 13.75
CA SER A 102 -13.41 -17.32 14.28
C SER A 102 -14.49 -17.53 13.20
N ARG A 103 -14.19 -17.22 11.93
CA ARG A 103 -15.07 -17.43 10.78
C ARG A 103 -14.85 -18.78 10.07
N GLY A 104 -13.96 -19.63 10.60
CA GLY A 104 -13.62 -20.92 10.02
C GLY A 104 -12.69 -20.85 8.81
N LEU A 105 -12.03 -19.71 8.55
CA LEU A 105 -11.08 -19.57 7.46
C LEU A 105 -9.66 -19.92 7.92
N GLU A 106 -8.94 -20.67 7.10
CA GLU A 106 -7.54 -20.98 7.33
C GLU A 106 -6.66 -19.79 6.90
N ILE A 107 -5.97 -19.20 7.86
CA ILE A 107 -5.16 -17.98 7.73
C ILE A 107 -3.69 -18.35 7.84
N PHE A 108 -2.89 -17.95 6.86
CA PHE A 108 -1.45 -18.08 6.90
C PHE A 108 -0.83 -16.96 7.70
N THR A 109 0.05 -17.31 8.63
CA THR A 109 0.74 -16.37 9.52
C THR A 109 2.22 -16.62 9.50
N LYS A 110 3.01 -15.57 9.73
CA LYS A 110 4.46 -15.64 9.79
C LYS A 110 5.03 -14.71 10.83
N SER A 111 6.07 -15.18 11.55
CA SER A 111 6.74 -14.36 12.54
C SER A 111 8.27 -14.48 12.45
N TRP A 112 8.94 -13.42 12.84
CA TRP A 112 10.38 -13.32 12.96
C TRP A 112 10.74 -12.73 14.32
N LEU A 113 11.55 -13.44 15.05
CA LEU A 113 11.96 -13.08 16.41
C LEU A 113 13.48 -13.08 16.55
N PRO A 114 14.06 -12.24 17.40
CA PRO A 114 15.47 -12.39 17.83
C PRO A 114 15.67 -13.78 18.43
N LYS A 115 16.79 -14.44 18.11
CA LYS A 115 17.08 -15.79 18.63
C LYS A 115 17.59 -15.77 20.07
N SER A 116 18.38 -14.75 20.42
CA SER A 116 19.19 -14.73 21.64
C SER A 116 18.64 -13.81 22.73
N SER A 117 17.55 -13.07 22.47
CA SER A 117 16.96 -12.13 23.43
C SER A 117 15.45 -12.06 23.27
N SER A 118 14.75 -11.65 24.33
CA SER A 118 13.36 -11.24 24.20
C SER A 118 13.25 -10.00 23.32
N PRO A 119 12.17 -9.86 22.51
CA PRO A 119 11.97 -8.68 21.70
C PRO A 119 11.83 -7.41 22.55
N LYS A 120 12.29 -6.26 22.03
CA LYS A 120 12.07 -4.95 22.64
C LYS A 120 10.59 -4.52 22.56
N ALA A 121 9.93 -4.91 21.49
CA ALA A 121 8.52 -4.61 21.20
C ALA A 121 8.00 -5.57 20.13
N VAL A 122 6.68 -5.59 19.97
CA VAL A 122 5.95 -6.34 18.93
C VAL A 122 5.58 -5.38 17.81
N VAL A 123 5.88 -5.75 16.57
CA VAL A 123 5.47 -5.03 15.35
C VAL A 123 4.53 -5.92 14.54
N CYS A 124 3.29 -5.47 14.37
CA CYS A 124 2.22 -6.17 13.65
C CYS A 124 2.05 -5.58 12.26
N PHE A 125 2.39 -6.36 11.22
CA PHE A 125 2.45 -5.89 9.84
C PHE A 125 1.15 -6.10 9.08
N CYS A 126 0.67 -5.04 8.46
CA CYS A 126 -0.48 -5.01 7.58
C CYS A 126 0.00 -4.76 6.14
N HIS A 127 -0.09 -5.79 5.27
CA HIS A 127 0.43 -5.72 3.90
C HIS A 127 -0.47 -4.91 2.94
N GLY A 128 0.09 -4.50 1.80
CA GLY A 128 -0.58 -3.76 0.75
C GLY A 128 -1.61 -4.57 -0.05
N TYR A 129 -2.36 -3.87 -0.94
CA TYR A 129 -3.29 -4.52 -1.86
C TYR A 129 -2.55 -5.40 -2.86
N GLY A 130 -2.99 -6.63 -2.99
CA GLY A 130 -2.39 -7.61 -3.89
C GLY A 130 -1.14 -8.29 -3.33
N ASP A 131 -0.56 -7.77 -2.26
CA ASP A 131 0.66 -8.29 -1.68
C ASP A 131 0.40 -9.42 -0.67
N THR A 132 1.48 -9.91 -0.06
CA THR A 132 1.48 -11.01 0.90
C THR A 132 2.49 -10.76 2.01
N CYS A 133 2.24 -11.29 3.17
CA CYS A 133 3.21 -11.24 4.26
C CYS A 133 4.48 -12.06 3.95
N THR A 134 4.36 -13.05 3.07
CA THR A 134 5.48 -13.93 2.73
C THR A 134 6.50 -13.24 1.85
N PHE A 135 6.03 -12.57 0.78
CA PHE A 135 6.93 -11.95 -0.19
C PHE A 135 7.53 -10.66 0.34
N PHE A 136 6.71 -9.71 0.78
CA PHE A 136 7.18 -8.43 1.30
C PHE A 136 8.14 -8.62 2.48
N ALA A 137 7.72 -9.36 3.50
CA ALA A 137 8.53 -9.56 4.69
C ALA A 137 9.79 -10.42 4.46
N LEU A 138 9.76 -11.35 3.50
CA LEU A 138 10.91 -12.16 3.12
C LEU A 138 11.78 -11.44 2.10
N PHE A 139 11.15 -10.84 1.07
CA PHE A 139 11.82 -10.32 -0.10
C PHE A 139 12.52 -8.99 0.15
N SER A 140 11.85 -8.02 0.76
CA SER A 140 12.50 -6.76 1.14
C SER A 140 13.44 -6.90 2.33
N GLY A 141 13.37 -8.03 3.04
CA GLY A 141 14.18 -8.27 4.22
C GLY A 141 13.82 -7.41 5.43
N ILE A 142 12.72 -6.65 5.37
CA ILE A 142 12.30 -5.73 6.44
C ILE A 142 12.06 -6.48 7.74
N ALA A 143 11.29 -7.58 7.68
CA ALA A 143 11.03 -8.40 8.86
C ALA A 143 12.30 -8.94 9.49
N ARG A 144 13.25 -9.40 8.67
CA ARG A 144 14.54 -9.89 9.13
C ARG A 144 15.36 -8.78 9.78
N LYS A 145 15.38 -7.59 9.16
CA LYS A 145 16.09 -6.43 9.70
C LYS A 145 15.50 -5.93 11.00
N LEU A 146 14.16 -5.84 11.10
CA LEU A 146 13.49 -5.48 12.34
C LEU A 146 13.77 -6.51 13.45
N ALA A 147 13.71 -7.80 13.14
CA ALA A 147 14.05 -8.84 14.11
C ALA A 147 15.52 -8.81 14.52
N SER A 148 16.46 -8.53 13.61
CA SER A 148 17.88 -8.32 13.92
C SER A 148 18.13 -7.07 14.76
N SER A 149 17.25 -6.05 14.64
CA SER A 149 17.27 -4.85 15.47
C SER A 149 16.61 -5.04 16.84
N GLY A 150 16.14 -6.26 17.13
CA GLY A 150 15.58 -6.63 18.43
C GLY A 150 14.08 -6.53 18.54
N TYR A 151 13.34 -6.44 17.43
CA TYR A 151 11.88 -6.38 17.41
C TYR A 151 11.26 -7.73 17.05
N GLY A 152 10.14 -8.09 17.69
CA GLY A 152 9.30 -9.19 17.20
C GLY A 152 8.43 -8.70 16.04
N PHE A 153 8.55 -9.33 14.87
CA PHE A 153 7.76 -8.95 13.70
C PHE A 153 6.75 -10.05 13.37
N PHE A 154 5.48 -9.68 13.28
CA PHE A 154 4.36 -10.59 13.06
C PHE A 154 3.56 -10.13 11.85
N ALA A 155 3.20 -11.07 11.00
CA ALA A 155 2.45 -10.81 9.79
C ALA A 155 1.47 -11.94 9.47
N MET A 156 0.39 -11.61 8.75
CA MET A 156 -0.56 -12.58 8.21
C MET A 156 -0.91 -12.24 6.77
N ASP A 157 -1.23 -13.23 5.98
CA ASP A 157 -1.92 -13.03 4.71
C ASP A 157 -3.41 -12.82 4.98
N TYR A 158 -4.00 -11.77 4.46
CA TYR A 158 -5.44 -11.53 4.63
C TYR A 158 -6.29 -12.62 3.97
N PRO A 159 -7.54 -12.87 4.42
CA PRO A 159 -8.45 -13.73 3.68
C PRO A 159 -8.53 -13.37 2.20
N GLY A 160 -8.30 -14.35 1.33
CA GLY A 160 -8.25 -14.14 -0.12
C GLY A 160 -6.94 -13.58 -0.66
N TYR A 161 -5.89 -13.49 0.15
CA TYR A 161 -4.54 -13.08 -0.27
C TYR A 161 -3.51 -14.14 0.07
N GLY A 162 -2.41 -14.13 -0.67
CA GLY A 162 -1.28 -15.02 -0.42
C GLY A 162 -1.67 -16.48 -0.24
N LEU A 163 -1.29 -17.05 0.90
CA LEU A 163 -1.52 -18.48 1.22
C LEU A 163 -2.77 -18.68 2.08
N SER A 164 -3.46 -17.62 2.50
CA SER A 164 -4.70 -17.69 3.26
C SER A 164 -5.87 -18.12 2.40
N GLU A 165 -6.85 -18.74 3.05
CA GLU A 165 -8.08 -19.17 2.40
C GLU A 165 -8.93 -17.99 1.89
N GLY A 166 -9.70 -18.22 0.85
CA GLY A 166 -10.60 -17.23 0.24
C GLY A 166 -10.31 -16.98 -1.23
N LEU A 167 -11.24 -16.29 -1.90
CA LEU A 167 -11.15 -15.94 -3.31
C LEU A 167 -10.09 -14.87 -3.52
N HIS A 168 -9.12 -15.11 -4.40
CA HIS A 168 -7.96 -14.26 -4.60
C HIS A 168 -8.33 -12.80 -4.93
N GLY A 169 -7.79 -11.86 -4.13
CA GLY A 169 -8.04 -10.42 -4.29
C GLY A 169 -9.45 -9.96 -3.94
N TYR A 170 -10.24 -10.75 -3.19
CA TYR A 170 -11.62 -10.42 -2.88
C TYR A 170 -11.81 -9.99 -1.43
N ILE A 171 -12.20 -8.74 -1.25
CA ILE A 171 -12.60 -8.15 0.04
C ILE A 171 -14.12 -7.93 0.01
N PRO A 172 -14.92 -8.82 0.61
CA PRO A 172 -16.38 -8.67 0.66
C PRO A 172 -16.84 -7.56 1.60
N SER A 173 -16.03 -7.27 2.63
CA SER A 173 -16.21 -6.18 3.59
C SER A 173 -14.86 -5.83 4.21
N PHE A 174 -14.51 -4.56 4.15
CA PHE A 174 -13.26 -4.08 4.75
C PHE A 174 -13.28 -4.16 6.27
N ASP A 175 -14.44 -3.93 6.90
CA ASP A 175 -14.59 -4.08 8.35
C ASP A 175 -14.34 -5.51 8.83
N ARG A 176 -14.83 -6.52 8.07
CA ARG A 176 -14.56 -7.93 8.38
C ARG A 176 -13.07 -8.28 8.19
N LEU A 177 -12.42 -7.71 7.18
CA LEU A 177 -10.98 -7.85 7.02
C LEU A 177 -10.23 -7.31 8.25
N VAL A 178 -10.62 -6.13 8.73
CA VAL A 178 -10.04 -5.51 9.93
C VAL A 178 -10.31 -6.38 11.16
N ASP A 179 -11.50 -6.99 11.28
CA ASP A 179 -11.83 -7.88 12.39
C ASP A 179 -10.96 -9.15 12.39
N ASP A 180 -10.68 -9.75 11.23
CA ASP A 180 -9.77 -10.89 11.10
C ASP A 180 -8.35 -10.53 11.53
N VAL A 181 -7.86 -9.37 11.11
CA VAL A 181 -6.52 -8.87 11.47
C VAL A 181 -6.47 -8.57 12.97
N MET A 182 -7.52 -7.98 13.52
CA MET A 182 -7.65 -7.68 14.95
C MET A 182 -7.63 -8.97 15.78
N GLU A 183 -8.37 -10.01 15.37
CA GLU A 183 -8.37 -11.31 16.03
C GLU A 183 -6.97 -11.92 16.11
N HIS A 184 -6.25 -11.93 14.98
CA HIS A 184 -4.89 -12.49 14.95
C HIS A 184 -3.92 -11.72 15.83
N TYR A 185 -3.89 -10.39 15.71
CA TYR A 185 -2.92 -9.59 16.49
C TYR A 185 -3.29 -9.49 17.97
N SER A 186 -4.56 -9.62 18.33
CA SER A 186 -4.95 -9.78 19.74
C SER A 186 -4.35 -11.05 20.35
N LYS A 187 -4.43 -12.18 19.63
CA LYS A 187 -3.80 -13.45 20.07
C LYS A 187 -2.27 -13.31 20.22
N VAL A 188 -1.61 -12.57 19.32
CA VAL A 188 -0.16 -12.30 19.43
C VAL A 188 0.13 -11.51 20.70
N LYS A 189 -0.62 -10.45 20.99
CA LYS A 189 -0.42 -9.57 22.14
C LYS A 189 -0.79 -10.24 23.46
N GLU A 190 -1.76 -11.15 23.46
CA GLU A 190 -2.19 -11.92 24.63
C GLU A 190 -1.22 -13.06 24.99
N ASN A 191 -0.29 -13.40 24.08
CA ASN A 191 0.73 -14.40 24.38
C ASN A 191 1.58 -13.94 25.56
N PRO A 192 1.75 -14.79 26.62
CA PRO A 192 2.56 -14.45 27.80
C PRO A 192 3.99 -13.96 27.49
N GLU A 193 4.57 -14.42 26.37
CA GLU A 193 5.92 -13.99 25.92
C GLU A 193 5.94 -12.51 25.50
N PHE A 194 4.78 -11.95 25.07
CA PHE A 194 4.72 -10.62 24.45
C PHE A 194 3.75 -9.66 25.15
N SER A 195 2.92 -10.13 26.08
CA SER A 195 1.80 -9.38 26.66
C SER A 195 2.21 -8.12 27.43
N THR A 196 3.44 -8.05 27.91
CA THR A 196 4.01 -6.88 28.60
C THR A 196 4.78 -5.94 27.69
N LEU A 197 4.98 -6.32 26.41
CA LEU A 197 5.78 -5.54 25.48
C LEU A 197 4.95 -4.45 24.78
N PRO A 198 5.57 -3.31 24.47
CA PRO A 198 4.96 -2.34 23.57
C PRO A 198 4.58 -2.98 22.23
N SER A 199 3.42 -2.58 21.68
CA SER A 199 2.90 -3.12 20.43
C SER A 199 2.64 -2.03 19.42
N PHE A 200 3.24 -2.15 18.24
CA PHE A 200 3.16 -1.20 17.15
C PHE A 200 2.48 -1.82 15.92
N LEU A 201 1.66 -1.02 15.23
CA LEU A 201 1.17 -1.35 13.90
C LEU A 201 2.19 -0.90 12.85
N PHE A 202 2.31 -1.68 11.79
CA PHE A 202 3.08 -1.29 10.62
C PHE A 202 2.22 -1.55 9.37
N GLY A 203 1.74 -0.49 8.73
CA GLY A 203 0.86 -0.60 7.56
C GLY A 203 1.46 0.04 6.32
N GLU A 204 1.45 -0.69 5.21
CA GLU A 204 1.85 -0.20 3.90
C GLU A 204 0.66 -0.14 2.96
N SER A 205 0.50 0.97 2.25
CA SER A 205 -0.56 1.16 1.26
C SER A 205 -1.96 0.83 1.84
N LEU A 206 -2.68 -0.17 1.30
CA LEU A 206 -3.93 -0.70 1.87
C LEU A 206 -3.77 -1.09 3.35
N GLY A 207 -2.62 -1.66 3.71
CA GLY A 207 -2.31 -2.01 5.10
C GLY A 207 -2.28 -0.80 6.04
N GLY A 208 -1.96 0.40 5.52
CA GLY A 208 -2.08 1.65 6.26
C GLY A 208 -3.54 1.97 6.62
N ALA A 209 -4.49 1.73 5.70
CA ALA A 209 -5.92 1.84 6.01
C ALA A 209 -6.37 0.79 7.02
N VAL A 210 -5.86 -0.44 6.94
CA VAL A 210 -6.12 -1.50 7.93
C VAL A 210 -5.62 -1.08 9.31
N ALA A 211 -4.39 -0.59 9.42
CA ALA A 211 -3.79 -0.12 10.67
C ALA A 211 -4.58 1.03 11.30
N LEU A 212 -4.99 2.03 10.51
CA LEU A 212 -5.83 3.13 10.99
C LEU A 212 -7.21 2.64 11.46
N LYS A 213 -7.85 1.73 10.73
CA LYS A 213 -9.14 1.14 11.13
C LYS A 213 -9.02 0.30 12.41
N LEU A 214 -7.91 -0.45 12.58
CA LEU A 214 -7.62 -1.16 13.84
C LEU A 214 -7.53 -0.18 15.01
N HIS A 215 -6.78 0.91 14.86
CA HIS A 215 -6.70 1.95 15.87
C HIS A 215 -8.06 2.57 16.16
N LEU A 216 -8.84 2.95 15.14
CA LEU A 216 -10.17 3.54 15.31
C LEU A 216 -11.19 2.59 15.99
N LYS A 217 -11.00 1.27 15.90
CA LYS A 217 -11.78 0.26 16.64
C LYS A 217 -11.26 0.03 18.06
N GLN A 218 -9.95 0.14 18.26
CA GLN A 218 -9.27 -0.10 19.56
C GLN A 218 -8.27 1.02 19.85
N PRO A 219 -8.74 2.23 20.24
CA PRO A 219 -7.89 3.42 20.37
C PRO A 219 -6.72 3.28 21.35
N ASN A 220 -6.87 2.45 22.38
CA ASN A 220 -5.88 2.29 23.46
C ASN A 220 -5.07 0.97 23.35
N ALA A 221 -5.23 0.23 22.25
CA ALA A 221 -4.62 -1.09 22.12
C ALA A 221 -3.19 -1.06 21.59
N TRP A 222 -2.71 0.08 21.09
CA TRP A 222 -1.46 0.22 20.37
C TRP A 222 -0.62 1.37 20.88
N ASN A 223 0.68 1.17 21.00
CA ASN A 223 1.64 2.18 21.44
C ASN A 223 2.07 3.15 20.31
N GLY A 224 1.76 2.81 19.06
CA GLY A 224 2.00 3.65 17.90
C GLY A 224 1.81 2.90 16.59
N ALA A 225 1.92 3.63 15.47
CA ALA A 225 1.87 3.04 14.14
C ALA A 225 2.88 3.66 13.17
N ILE A 226 3.43 2.82 12.30
CA ILE A 226 4.25 3.19 11.15
C ILE A 226 3.38 3.03 9.92
N LEU A 227 3.23 4.09 9.14
CA LEU A 227 2.41 4.12 7.95
C LEU A 227 3.29 4.49 6.75
N VAL A 228 3.45 3.57 5.81
CA VAL A 228 4.23 3.76 4.58
C VAL A 228 3.28 3.90 3.41
N ALA A 229 3.30 5.07 2.75
CA ALA A 229 2.41 5.41 1.65
C ALA A 229 0.94 4.99 1.89
N PRO A 230 0.33 5.35 3.05
CA PRO A 230 -0.92 4.76 3.50
C PRO A 230 -2.09 5.12 2.58
N MET A 231 -2.96 4.14 2.33
CA MET A 231 -4.19 4.33 1.55
C MET A 231 -5.26 5.07 2.40
N CYS A 232 -5.02 6.36 2.68
CA CYS A 232 -6.02 7.22 3.31
C CYS A 232 -6.96 7.86 2.28
N LYS A 233 -6.44 8.09 1.06
CA LYS A 233 -7.18 8.51 -0.13
C LYS A 233 -6.54 7.88 -1.36
N ILE A 234 -7.37 7.45 -2.31
CA ILE A 234 -6.89 7.01 -3.62
C ILE A 234 -6.72 8.26 -4.49
N ALA A 235 -5.60 8.38 -5.19
CA ALA A 235 -5.33 9.51 -6.07
C ALA A 235 -6.44 9.68 -7.12
N ASP A 236 -6.83 10.91 -7.40
CA ASP A 236 -7.99 11.21 -8.25
C ASP A 236 -7.87 10.63 -9.67
N ASP A 237 -6.63 10.58 -10.20
CA ASP A 237 -6.34 10.01 -11.52
C ASP A 237 -6.34 8.46 -11.53
N MET A 238 -6.36 7.82 -10.36
CA MET A 238 -6.51 6.37 -10.18
C MET A 238 -7.97 5.96 -9.96
N THR A 239 -8.88 6.93 -9.76
CA THR A 239 -10.33 6.66 -9.63
C THR A 239 -11.02 6.80 -10.97
N PRO A 240 -11.99 5.91 -11.32
CA PRO A 240 -12.80 6.09 -12.51
C PRO A 240 -13.65 7.37 -12.42
N PRO A 241 -14.03 7.99 -13.57
CA PRO A 241 -14.94 9.12 -13.58
C PRO A 241 -16.22 8.85 -12.78
N TRP A 242 -16.78 9.88 -12.12
CA TRP A 242 -17.91 9.75 -11.20
C TRP A 242 -19.08 8.94 -11.78
N LEU A 243 -19.49 9.19 -13.02
CA LEU A 243 -20.61 8.47 -13.65
C LEU A 243 -20.30 6.96 -13.77
N LEU A 244 -19.09 6.62 -14.20
CA LEU A 244 -18.65 5.23 -14.29
C LEU A 244 -18.58 4.59 -12.89
N THR A 245 -18.12 5.32 -11.88
CA THR A 245 -18.11 4.86 -10.49
C THR A 245 -19.52 4.51 -10.00
N GLN A 246 -20.54 5.36 -10.27
CA GLN A 246 -21.93 5.08 -9.90
C GLN A 246 -22.48 3.83 -10.61
N MET A 247 -22.18 3.68 -11.90
CA MET A 247 -22.54 2.46 -12.64
C MET A 247 -21.88 1.20 -12.05
N LEU A 248 -20.58 1.27 -11.72
CA LEU A 248 -19.85 0.15 -11.13
C LEU A 248 -20.39 -0.20 -9.73
N ILE A 249 -20.81 0.79 -8.93
CA ILE A 249 -21.48 0.56 -7.64
C ILE A 249 -22.79 -0.21 -7.85
N GLY A 250 -23.60 0.18 -8.81
CA GLY A 250 -24.84 -0.53 -9.16
C GLY A 250 -24.57 -1.98 -9.57
N VAL A 251 -23.61 -2.18 -10.47
CA VAL A 251 -23.22 -3.52 -10.97
C VAL A 251 -22.59 -4.38 -9.87
N ALA A 252 -21.88 -3.80 -8.92
CA ALA A 252 -21.22 -4.53 -7.83
C ALA A 252 -22.20 -5.29 -6.91
N ASN A 253 -23.46 -4.88 -6.86
CA ASN A 253 -24.49 -5.60 -6.11
C ASN A 253 -24.87 -6.94 -6.76
N PHE A 254 -24.77 -7.03 -8.09
CA PHE A 254 -25.12 -8.24 -8.86
C PHE A 254 -23.89 -9.06 -9.23
N LEU A 255 -22.76 -8.41 -9.48
CA LEU A 255 -21.53 -9.02 -9.96
C LEU A 255 -20.31 -8.69 -9.05
N PRO A 256 -20.38 -8.90 -7.73
CA PRO A 256 -19.40 -8.39 -6.77
C PRO A 256 -17.98 -8.96 -6.98
N LYS A 257 -17.88 -10.18 -7.51
CA LYS A 257 -16.62 -10.89 -7.72
C LYS A 257 -15.94 -10.62 -9.07
N HIS A 258 -16.62 -9.91 -9.99
CA HIS A 258 -16.11 -9.67 -11.34
C HIS A 258 -15.02 -8.60 -11.37
N LYS A 259 -14.04 -8.79 -12.26
CA LYS A 259 -12.83 -7.96 -12.46
C LYS A 259 -13.07 -6.90 -13.55
N LEU A 260 -14.03 -6.00 -13.33
CA LEU A 260 -14.48 -5.02 -14.32
C LEU A 260 -13.94 -3.59 -14.10
N VAL A 261 -13.24 -3.36 -13.01
CA VAL A 261 -12.68 -2.04 -12.70
C VAL A 261 -11.50 -1.77 -13.64
N PRO A 262 -11.51 -0.64 -14.39
CA PRO A 262 -10.34 -0.21 -15.14
C PRO A 262 -9.14 -0.03 -14.20
N GLN A 263 -7.98 -0.50 -14.60
CA GLN A 263 -6.77 -0.37 -13.78
C GLN A 263 -5.60 0.06 -14.66
N LYS A 264 -4.80 1.00 -14.16
CA LYS A 264 -3.47 1.32 -14.67
C LYS A 264 -2.48 0.23 -14.23
N ASP A 265 -1.33 0.16 -14.88
CA ASP A 265 -0.23 -0.71 -14.43
C ASP A 265 0.32 -0.20 -13.10
N LEU A 266 -0.12 -0.84 -12.00
CA LEU A 266 0.29 -0.46 -10.65
C LEU A 266 1.80 -0.66 -10.43
N ALA A 267 2.42 -1.67 -11.05
CA ALA A 267 3.86 -1.89 -10.89
C ALA A 267 4.66 -0.74 -11.51
N GLN A 268 4.23 -0.21 -12.66
CA GLN A 268 4.86 0.96 -13.27
C GLN A 268 4.65 2.24 -12.43
N ALA A 269 3.51 2.39 -11.81
CA ALA A 269 3.18 3.55 -10.99
C ALA A 269 3.86 3.53 -9.61
N ALA A 270 4.07 2.32 -9.05
CA ALA A 270 4.57 2.16 -7.70
C ALA A 270 6.10 2.09 -7.60
N PHE A 271 6.79 1.52 -8.60
CA PHE A 271 8.22 1.25 -8.56
C PHE A 271 9.00 2.24 -9.42
N ARG A 272 9.85 3.04 -8.79
CA ARG A 272 10.73 4.00 -9.47
C ARG A 272 11.91 3.30 -10.14
N ASP A 273 12.55 2.35 -9.43
CA ASP A 273 13.69 1.59 -9.96
C ASP A 273 13.22 0.43 -10.85
N PRO A 274 13.58 0.39 -12.16
CA PRO A 274 13.22 -0.68 -13.06
C PRO A 274 13.75 -2.06 -12.62
N LYS A 275 14.90 -2.12 -11.94
CA LYS A 275 15.46 -3.37 -11.41
C LYS A 275 14.50 -3.93 -10.33
N HIS A 276 14.13 -3.13 -9.35
CA HIS A 276 13.24 -3.53 -8.28
C HIS A 276 11.83 -3.86 -8.80
N ARG A 277 11.34 -3.10 -9.77
CA ARG A 277 10.06 -3.43 -10.44
C ARG A 277 10.07 -4.82 -11.07
N ASN A 278 11.19 -5.22 -11.72
CA ASN A 278 11.33 -6.56 -12.28
C ASN A 278 11.34 -7.64 -11.17
N LEU A 279 11.88 -7.32 -10.00
CA LEU A 279 11.90 -8.23 -8.85
C LEU A 279 10.49 -8.49 -8.28
N ALA A 280 9.59 -7.51 -8.31
CA ALA A 280 8.18 -7.67 -7.91
C ALA A 280 7.43 -8.77 -8.70
N ALA A 281 7.94 -9.11 -9.89
CA ALA A 281 7.40 -10.21 -10.68
C ALA A 281 7.54 -11.57 -10.00
N TYR A 282 8.58 -11.76 -9.20
CA TYR A 282 8.84 -13.00 -8.46
C TYR A 282 7.85 -13.23 -7.30
N ASN A 283 7.04 -12.25 -6.92
CA ASN A 283 5.88 -12.46 -6.08
C ASN A 283 4.78 -13.14 -6.90
N VAL A 284 4.93 -14.45 -7.12
CA VAL A 284 4.06 -15.24 -8.00
C VAL A 284 2.67 -15.47 -7.43
N ILE A 285 2.49 -15.28 -6.13
CA ILE A 285 1.20 -15.41 -5.44
C ILE A 285 0.54 -14.08 -5.12
N ALA A 286 1.15 -12.96 -5.56
CA ALA A 286 0.51 -11.66 -5.46
C ALA A 286 -0.72 -11.58 -6.37
N TYR A 287 -1.73 -10.85 -5.92
CA TYR A 287 -2.88 -10.55 -6.77
C TYR A 287 -2.54 -9.41 -7.74
N LYS A 288 -2.32 -9.74 -9.00
CA LYS A 288 -1.89 -8.81 -10.06
C LYS A 288 -2.97 -8.46 -11.08
N ASP A 289 -4.17 -8.98 -10.90
CA ASP A 289 -5.30 -8.76 -11.81
C ASP A 289 -6.12 -7.52 -11.39
N LYS A 290 -7.06 -7.12 -12.25
CA LYS A 290 -7.96 -6.00 -11.97
C LYS A 290 -8.71 -6.19 -10.67
N PRO A 291 -8.94 -5.11 -9.89
CA PRO A 291 -9.72 -5.21 -8.67
C PRO A 291 -11.13 -5.77 -8.95
N ARG A 292 -11.61 -6.63 -8.07
CA ARG A 292 -12.99 -7.08 -8.11
C ARG A 292 -13.90 -5.93 -7.71
N LEU A 293 -15.07 -5.85 -8.32
CA LEU A 293 -15.99 -4.72 -8.12
C LEU A 293 -16.27 -4.41 -6.64
N LYS A 294 -16.57 -5.47 -5.85
CA LYS A 294 -16.84 -5.27 -4.42
C LYS A 294 -15.59 -4.81 -3.67
N THR A 295 -14.42 -5.38 -3.99
CA THR A 295 -13.14 -4.97 -3.39
C THR A 295 -12.85 -3.49 -3.64
N ALA A 296 -12.98 -3.02 -4.89
CA ALA A 296 -12.77 -1.62 -5.24
C ALA A 296 -13.74 -0.69 -4.50
N LEU A 297 -15.01 -1.09 -4.40
CA LEU A 297 -16.03 -0.33 -3.66
C LEU A 297 -15.71 -0.26 -2.16
N GLU A 298 -15.27 -1.35 -1.57
CA GLU A 298 -14.89 -1.38 -0.14
C GLU A 298 -13.65 -0.53 0.13
N MET A 299 -12.65 -0.54 -0.75
CA MET A 299 -11.49 0.35 -0.66
C MET A 299 -11.92 1.82 -0.73
N LEU A 300 -12.73 2.20 -1.71
CA LEU A 300 -13.24 3.57 -1.85
C LEU A 300 -14.02 4.04 -0.62
N ARG A 301 -14.93 3.21 -0.10
CA ARG A 301 -15.70 3.52 1.11
C ARG A 301 -14.79 3.69 2.34
N THR A 302 -13.80 2.82 2.47
CA THR A 302 -12.86 2.84 3.59
C THR A 302 -12.01 4.09 3.58
N THR A 303 -11.48 4.50 2.42
CA THR A 303 -10.70 5.74 2.32
C THR A 303 -11.53 6.97 2.68
N GLN A 304 -12.76 7.04 2.19
CA GLN A 304 -13.70 8.13 2.53
C GLN A 304 -14.05 8.15 4.03
N GLU A 305 -14.21 6.98 4.66
CA GLU A 305 -14.44 6.88 6.09
C GLU A 305 -13.24 7.37 6.89
N ILE A 306 -12.03 6.90 6.55
CA ILE A 306 -10.79 7.31 7.22
C ILE A 306 -10.59 8.82 7.09
N GLU A 307 -10.75 9.38 5.89
CA GLU A 307 -10.58 10.82 5.63
C GLU A 307 -11.48 11.69 6.51
N ARG A 308 -12.72 11.23 6.81
CA ARG A 308 -13.66 11.92 7.70
C ARG A 308 -13.33 11.78 9.18
N ARG A 309 -12.41 10.88 9.55
CA ARG A 309 -12.11 10.51 10.94
C ARG A 309 -10.65 10.76 11.33
N LEU A 310 -9.90 11.51 10.55
CA LEU A 310 -8.48 11.79 10.80
C LEU A 310 -8.25 12.42 12.19
N GLU A 311 -9.18 13.26 12.65
CA GLU A 311 -9.14 13.90 13.98
C GLU A 311 -9.35 12.93 15.15
N GLN A 312 -9.81 11.69 14.87
CA GLN A 312 -9.96 10.65 15.90
C GLN A 312 -8.69 9.81 16.07
N VAL A 313 -7.69 10.03 15.23
CA VAL A 313 -6.44 9.29 15.31
C VAL A 313 -5.58 9.87 16.43
N SER A 314 -5.37 9.08 17.49
CA SER A 314 -4.76 9.52 18.74
C SER A 314 -3.47 8.78 19.13
N LEU A 315 -3.09 7.70 18.41
CA LEU A 315 -1.83 7.00 18.69
C LEU A 315 -0.63 7.73 18.03
N PRO A 316 0.59 7.64 18.61
CA PRO A 316 1.80 8.15 17.97
C PRO A 316 2.00 7.57 16.57
N LEU A 317 2.33 8.43 15.59
CA LEU A 317 2.47 8.05 14.18
C LEU A 317 3.84 8.40 13.62
N LEU A 318 4.40 7.47 12.84
CA LEU A 318 5.40 7.74 11.84
C LEU A 318 4.77 7.56 10.46
N ILE A 319 4.65 8.63 9.69
CA ILE A 319 4.12 8.61 8.32
C ILE A 319 5.28 8.83 7.35
N LEU A 320 5.48 7.90 6.43
CA LEU A 320 6.53 7.92 5.41
C LEU A 320 5.86 7.89 4.03
N HIS A 321 6.13 8.89 3.16
CA HIS A 321 5.43 8.97 1.87
C HIS A 321 6.36 9.52 0.79
N GLY A 322 6.27 8.96 -0.43
CA GLY A 322 6.95 9.49 -1.60
C GLY A 322 6.25 10.74 -2.15
N GLU A 323 6.98 11.81 -2.42
CA GLU A 323 6.37 13.05 -2.96
C GLU A 323 5.82 12.87 -4.38
N ALA A 324 6.37 11.92 -5.14
CA ALA A 324 5.93 11.59 -6.51
C ALA A 324 5.01 10.36 -6.56
N ASP A 325 4.42 9.96 -5.44
CA ASP A 325 3.44 8.88 -5.39
C ASP A 325 2.17 9.26 -6.15
N ILE A 326 1.82 8.46 -7.16
CA ILE A 326 0.61 8.61 -7.97
C ILE A 326 -0.40 7.47 -7.74
N VAL A 327 -0.13 6.58 -6.79
CA VAL A 327 -1.02 5.46 -6.40
C VAL A 327 -1.90 5.88 -5.23
N THR A 328 -1.27 6.39 -4.17
CA THR A 328 -1.96 7.00 -3.02
C THR A 328 -1.58 8.47 -2.92
N ASP A 329 -2.54 9.32 -2.55
CA ASP A 329 -2.35 10.76 -2.56
C ASP A 329 -1.52 11.24 -1.34
N PRO A 330 -0.30 11.80 -1.54
CA PRO A 330 0.50 12.32 -0.43
C PRO A 330 -0.17 13.45 0.36
N SER A 331 -1.14 14.16 -0.25
CA SER A 331 -1.86 15.25 0.42
C SER A 331 -2.64 14.79 1.64
N VAL A 332 -3.14 13.52 1.61
CA VAL A 332 -3.86 12.98 2.76
C VAL A 332 -2.94 12.54 3.88
N SER A 333 -1.72 12.12 3.57
CA SER A 333 -0.68 11.95 4.60
C SER A 333 -0.33 13.26 5.32
N LYS A 334 -0.30 14.38 4.58
CA LYS A 334 -0.18 15.72 5.18
C LYS A 334 -1.39 16.07 6.04
N SER A 335 -2.60 15.83 5.53
CA SER A 335 -3.84 16.04 6.29
C SER A 335 -3.93 15.17 7.55
N LEU A 336 -3.47 13.92 7.49
CA LEU A 336 -3.39 13.05 8.66
C LEU A 336 -2.38 13.60 9.68
N TYR A 337 -1.22 14.06 9.23
CA TYR A 337 -0.22 14.70 10.08
C TYR A 337 -0.77 15.94 10.80
N GLU A 338 -1.53 16.79 10.10
CA GLU A 338 -2.09 18.03 10.62
C GLU A 338 -3.27 17.80 11.58
N LYS A 339 -4.07 16.76 11.35
CA LYS A 339 -5.34 16.53 12.07
C LYS A 339 -5.26 15.50 13.18
N ALA A 340 -4.29 14.60 13.15
CA ALA A 340 -4.15 13.59 14.20
C ALA A 340 -3.90 14.23 15.57
N CYS A 341 -4.63 13.76 16.59
CA CYS A 341 -4.54 14.26 17.97
C CYS A 341 -3.38 13.60 18.74
N SER A 342 -2.21 13.41 18.12
CA SER A 342 -1.10 12.68 18.72
C SER A 342 0.26 13.23 18.30
N ARG A 343 1.35 12.69 18.88
CA ARG A 343 2.70 12.93 18.38
C ARG A 343 2.85 12.25 17.02
N THR A 344 2.74 13.03 15.95
CA THR A 344 2.88 12.55 14.57
C THR A 344 4.15 13.09 13.94
N LYS A 345 4.93 12.21 13.30
CA LYS A 345 6.10 12.56 12.50
C LYS A 345 5.80 12.22 11.05
N LEU A 346 5.83 13.22 10.18
CA LEU A 346 5.71 13.04 8.73
C LEU A 346 7.08 13.21 8.09
N LYS A 347 7.47 12.25 7.24
CA LYS A 347 8.65 12.34 6.40
C LYS A 347 8.27 12.10 4.95
N LEU A 348 8.53 13.08 4.12
CA LEU A 348 8.33 13.03 2.68
C LEU A 348 9.67 12.78 2.00
N TYR A 349 9.70 11.82 1.06
CA TYR A 349 10.89 11.47 0.29
C TYR A 349 10.76 12.08 -1.10
N LYS A 350 11.67 13.02 -1.38
CA LYS A 350 11.68 13.76 -2.64
C LYS A 350 11.82 12.80 -3.83
N ASP A 351 11.02 13.03 -4.87
CA ASP A 351 11.00 12.25 -6.10
C ASP A 351 10.73 10.75 -5.92
N ALA A 352 10.42 10.28 -4.69
CA ALA A 352 10.13 8.87 -4.43
C ALA A 352 8.68 8.53 -4.79
N PHE A 353 8.48 7.29 -5.22
CA PHE A 353 7.20 6.73 -5.65
C PHE A 353 6.51 6.00 -4.49
N HIS A 354 5.53 5.15 -4.82
CA HIS A 354 4.68 4.47 -3.83
C HIS A 354 5.41 3.41 -3.01
N ALA A 355 6.20 2.55 -3.66
CA ALA A 355 6.86 1.40 -3.03
C ALA A 355 8.19 1.81 -2.36
N LEU A 356 8.13 2.59 -1.28
CA LEU A 356 9.29 3.17 -0.60
C LEU A 356 10.30 2.13 -0.09
N LEU A 357 9.85 0.93 0.24
CA LEU A 357 10.67 -0.13 0.85
C LEU A 357 11.16 -1.18 -0.15
N GLU A 358 10.67 -1.15 -1.38
CA GLU A 358 10.98 -2.18 -2.39
C GLU A 358 11.23 -1.61 -3.79
N GLY A 359 10.70 -0.44 -4.10
CA GLY A 359 10.67 0.11 -5.47
C GLY A 359 11.59 1.28 -5.71
N GLU A 360 12.22 1.80 -4.67
CA GLU A 360 13.15 2.92 -4.73
C GLU A 360 14.60 2.44 -4.88
N PRO A 361 15.54 3.33 -5.26
CA PRO A 361 16.97 3.04 -5.19
C PRO A 361 17.41 2.63 -3.79
N ASP A 362 18.45 1.77 -3.71
CA ASP A 362 18.95 1.17 -2.47
C ASP A 362 19.20 2.18 -1.35
N GLU A 363 19.70 3.37 -1.66
CA GLU A 363 19.98 4.44 -0.68
C GLU A 363 18.70 4.96 -0.03
N VAL A 364 17.62 5.12 -0.81
CA VAL A 364 16.32 5.58 -0.30
C VAL A 364 15.71 4.49 0.59
N ILE A 365 15.75 3.23 0.15
CA ILE A 365 15.26 2.08 0.94
C ILE A 365 15.96 2.03 2.30
N LEU A 366 17.30 2.14 2.32
CA LEU A 366 18.06 2.15 3.58
C LEU A 366 17.72 3.34 4.47
N GLN A 367 17.52 4.52 3.89
CA GLN A 367 17.10 5.71 4.62
C GLN A 367 15.72 5.53 5.26
N VAL A 368 14.73 5.04 4.50
CA VAL A 368 13.38 4.74 5.00
C VAL A 368 13.45 3.75 6.17
N PHE A 369 14.25 2.70 6.01
CA PHE A 369 14.43 1.70 7.05
C PHE A 369 15.07 2.28 8.33
N ASN A 370 16.10 3.11 8.21
CA ASN A 370 16.74 3.76 9.34
C ASN A 370 15.78 4.69 10.10
N ASP A 371 14.90 5.39 9.37
CA ASP A 371 13.87 6.23 9.98
C ASP A 371 12.86 5.40 10.78
N ILE A 372 12.47 4.24 10.28
CA ILE A 372 11.59 3.29 10.97
C ILE A 372 12.23 2.80 12.27
N ILE A 373 13.48 2.32 12.21
CA ILE A 373 14.18 1.82 13.39
C ILE A 373 14.40 2.91 14.44
N SER A 374 14.81 4.10 14.01
CA SER A 374 15.04 5.22 14.93
C SER A 374 13.76 5.60 15.67
N TRP A 375 12.63 5.62 14.97
CA TRP A 375 11.34 5.92 15.57
C TRP A 375 10.87 4.82 16.54
N LEU A 376 11.06 3.54 16.18
CA LEU A 376 10.74 2.42 17.06
C LEU A 376 11.61 2.41 18.32
N ASP A 377 12.91 2.70 18.18
CA ASP A 377 13.84 2.76 19.34
C ASP A 377 13.48 3.90 20.29
N GLU A 378 13.00 5.04 19.78
CA GLU A 378 12.50 6.16 20.58
C GLU A 378 11.25 5.76 21.38
N HIS A 379 10.22 5.26 20.71
CA HIS A 379 8.90 5.00 21.32
C HIS A 379 8.85 3.72 22.16
N SER A 380 9.71 2.73 21.88
CA SER A 380 9.79 1.52 22.72
C SER A 380 10.41 1.79 24.10
N ARG A 381 11.30 2.79 24.22
CA ARG A 381 11.91 3.20 25.51
C ARG A 381 10.95 4.00 26.36
N GLU A 382 10.19 4.92 25.77
CA GLU A 382 9.23 5.74 26.49
C GLU A 382 8.16 4.87 27.20
N THR A 383 7.69 3.83 26.53
CA THR A 383 6.68 2.90 27.09
C THR A 383 7.24 2.02 28.21
N ASN A 384 8.52 1.68 28.19
CA ASN A 384 9.16 0.88 29.26
C ASN A 384 9.56 1.73 30.49
N SER A 385 9.47 3.07 30.40
CA SER A 385 9.84 4.01 31.47
C SER A 385 8.60 4.59 32.19
N SER A 386 7.41 4.36 31.68
CA SER A 386 6.13 4.78 32.24
C SER A 386 5.40 3.65 32.96
#